data_c10accf6692ea588e63ac00ea47e2248
#
_entry.id   c10accf6692ea588e63ac00ea47e2248
#
_cell.length_a   1.000
_cell.length_b   1.000
_cell.length_c   1.000
_cell.angle_alpha   90.00
_cell.angle_beta   90.00
_cell.angle_gamma   90.00
#
_symmetry.space_group_name_H-M   'P 1'
#
loop_
_entity.id
_entity.type
_entity.pdbx_description
1 polymer ?
#
loop_
_entity_poly.entity_id
_entity_poly.type
_entity_poly.pdbx_seq_one_letter_code
_entity_poly.pdbx_strand_id
1 'polypeptide(L)'
;YATFLLKSLLESGVLEDAHQARVLLFNVKGEDLFFLDKPNARLTEEARKAYARLGLPATPFQSVAFLAPPKKAGYLPDVDTRLEGVEAYHWDLVQFCQRGLLPFLFADRAAMTNLGFLVAHVTEKLKRLAEGQKGPHLQVEDWPGGEASEGMSFDQLGKARLKSFSDLVRYLEYKLLGPETGEGEGDRGWTARQAKGTLEAFVRRLRSSVENVAHLVRGDRPGSPPDPLSGKAQVHVVDLAKLSPQAQMFVVGSLLKDLFERKERGQYRGRVFIVLDELNKYAPREEESPIKDVLLDIAERGRSLGVILIGAQQTASEVERRVVGNAAIRVVGRLDAAEAERPEYRYLPSSFRQRALILPQGAVILHQPEIPVPLLVHFPFPAWATKREEVLEDNSAEALRREFFG
;
A
#
# COMPACT_ATOMS: atom_id res chain seq x y z
N TYR A 1 4.86 18.17 3.42
CA TYR A 1 3.54 18.78 3.34
C TYR A 1 2.40 17.80 3.71
N ALA A 2 2.33 16.62 3.08
CA ALA A 2 1.23 15.66 3.32
C ALA A 2 1.08 15.31 4.82
N THR A 3 2.17 15.01 5.51
CA THR A 3 2.14 14.73 6.96
C THR A 3 1.69 15.94 7.78
N PHE A 4 2.13 17.16 7.40
CA PHE A 4 1.66 18.38 8.06
C PHE A 4 0.15 18.59 7.85
N LEU A 5 -0.35 18.40 6.62
CA LEU A 5 -1.77 18.48 6.32
C LEU A 5 -2.59 17.49 7.16
N LEU A 6 -2.13 16.23 7.23
CA LEU A 6 -2.78 15.20 8.04
C LEU A 6 -2.80 15.56 9.53
N LYS A 7 -1.65 15.98 10.09
CA LYS A 7 -1.56 16.43 11.46
C LYS A 7 -2.54 17.58 11.75
N SER A 8 -2.58 18.56 10.84
CA SER A 8 -3.51 19.68 10.96
C SER A 8 -4.97 19.23 10.93
N LEU A 9 -5.34 18.34 10.00
CA LEU A 9 -6.72 17.81 9.91
C LEU A 9 -7.13 17.04 11.17
N LEU A 10 -6.21 16.28 11.76
CA LEU A 10 -6.50 15.44 12.92
C LEU A 10 -6.57 16.24 14.23
N GLU A 11 -5.85 17.36 14.35
CA GLU A 11 -5.67 18.07 15.63
C GLU A 11 -6.20 19.51 15.67
N SER A 12 -6.58 20.12 14.53
CA SER A 12 -7.09 21.50 14.50
C SER A 12 -8.53 21.67 14.98
N GLY A 13 -9.27 20.56 15.17
CA GLY A 13 -10.70 20.61 15.47
C GLY A 13 -11.61 20.92 14.27
N VAL A 14 -11.05 21.16 13.08
CA VAL A 14 -11.83 21.37 11.84
C VAL A 14 -12.59 20.12 11.42
N LEU A 15 -12.03 18.96 11.72
CA LEU A 15 -12.66 17.67 11.45
C LEU A 15 -13.43 17.23 12.71
N GLU A 16 -14.75 17.40 12.72
CA GLU A 16 -15.62 17.10 13.87
C GLU A 16 -15.48 15.65 14.37
N ASP A 17 -15.30 14.70 13.44
CA ASP A 17 -15.13 13.28 13.71
C ASP A 17 -13.67 12.81 13.59
N ALA A 18 -12.71 13.68 13.91
CA ALA A 18 -11.27 13.38 13.79
C ALA A 18 -10.87 12.07 14.50
N HIS A 19 -11.50 11.73 15.63
CA HIS A 19 -11.22 10.49 16.38
C HIS A 19 -11.61 9.22 15.59
N GLN A 20 -12.57 9.32 14.66
CA GLN A 20 -12.96 8.25 13.76
C GLN A 20 -12.16 8.27 12.44
N ALA A 21 -11.41 9.32 12.17
CA ALA A 21 -10.60 9.36 10.97
C ALA A 21 -9.45 8.34 11.05
N ARG A 22 -9.13 7.74 9.93
CA ARG A 22 -7.99 6.82 9.78
C ARG A 22 -7.09 7.30 8.66
N VAL A 23 -5.80 7.05 8.82
CA VAL A 23 -4.79 7.36 7.81
C VAL A 23 -4.05 6.09 7.45
N LEU A 24 -4.00 5.78 6.17
CA LEU A 24 -3.16 4.75 5.59
C LEU A 24 -2.06 5.43 4.79
N LEU A 25 -0.83 5.32 5.27
CA LEU A 25 0.33 5.96 4.70
C LEU A 25 1.31 4.90 4.19
N PHE A 26 1.56 4.91 2.87
CA PHE A 26 2.52 4.01 2.26
C PHE A 26 3.91 4.64 2.23
N ASN A 27 4.87 3.99 2.87
CA ASN A 27 6.26 4.40 2.89
C ASN A 27 7.05 3.64 1.82
N VAL A 28 7.49 4.34 0.78
CA VAL A 28 8.17 3.75 -0.38
C VAL A 28 9.67 4.06 -0.46
N LYS A 29 10.16 4.97 0.38
CA LYS A 29 11.54 5.47 0.34
C LYS A 29 12.25 5.28 1.68
N GLY A 30 13.08 4.26 1.77
CA GLY A 30 13.82 3.94 2.99
C GLY A 30 12.90 3.73 4.21
N GLU A 31 13.43 3.87 5.40
CA GLU A 31 12.64 3.85 6.64
C GLU A 31 12.20 5.27 7.09
N ASP A 32 12.09 6.19 6.15
CA ASP A 32 11.50 7.49 6.39
C ASP A 32 10.05 7.29 6.86
N LEU A 33 9.56 8.14 7.76
CA LEU A 33 8.24 8.07 8.39
C LEU A 33 8.08 7.02 9.50
N PHE A 34 9.10 6.25 9.85
CA PHE A 34 9.02 5.32 10.99
C PHE A 34 9.20 5.99 12.36
N PHE A 35 9.37 7.31 12.38
CA PHE A 35 9.57 8.09 13.60
C PHE A 35 8.55 9.21 13.79
N LEU A 36 7.39 9.12 13.12
CA LEU A 36 6.32 10.11 13.22
C LEU A 36 5.78 10.30 14.64
N ASP A 37 5.93 9.30 15.51
CA ASP A 37 5.57 9.32 16.94
C ASP A 37 6.68 9.89 17.84
N LYS A 38 7.81 10.32 17.29
CA LYS A 38 8.95 10.86 18.02
C LYS A 38 9.12 12.35 17.77
N PRO A 39 9.46 13.16 18.80
CA PRO A 39 9.72 14.58 18.62
C PRO A 39 10.99 14.81 17.79
N ASN A 40 10.99 15.89 16.99
CA ASN A 40 12.13 16.25 16.16
C ASN A 40 13.12 17.10 16.94
N ALA A 41 14.38 16.65 17.05
CA ALA A 41 15.47 17.34 17.74
C ALA A 41 15.84 18.70 17.08
N ARG A 42 15.48 18.90 15.81
CA ARG A 42 15.78 20.13 15.06
C ARG A 42 14.66 21.17 15.14
N LEU A 43 13.63 20.93 15.95
CA LEU A 43 12.50 21.86 16.09
C LEU A 43 12.93 23.14 16.77
N THR A 44 12.95 24.25 16.02
CA THR A 44 13.35 25.58 16.54
C THR A 44 12.21 26.29 17.28
N GLU A 45 12.57 27.31 18.07
CA GLU A 45 11.56 28.15 18.73
C GLU A 45 10.69 28.94 17.74
N GLU A 46 11.24 29.36 16.58
CA GLU A 46 10.48 29.99 15.51
C GLU A 46 9.42 29.04 14.96
N ALA A 47 9.77 27.77 14.76
CA ALA A 47 8.82 26.74 14.33
C ALA A 47 7.73 26.50 15.37
N ARG A 48 8.09 26.43 16.68
CA ARG A 48 7.09 26.33 17.78
C ARG A 48 6.12 27.51 17.78
N LYS A 49 6.64 28.74 17.61
CA LYS A 49 5.80 29.94 17.49
C LYS A 49 4.89 29.91 16.25
N ALA A 50 5.35 29.30 15.15
CA ALA A 50 4.54 29.11 13.95
C ALA A 50 3.38 28.15 14.22
N TYR A 51 3.61 27.02 14.89
CA TYR A 51 2.54 26.11 15.34
C TYR A 51 1.52 26.82 16.24
N ALA A 52 1.98 27.58 17.23
CA ALA A 52 1.11 28.33 18.14
C ALA A 52 0.21 29.33 17.37
N ARG A 53 0.75 30.05 16.37
CA ARG A 53 -0.06 30.94 15.50
C ARG A 53 -1.13 30.22 14.70
N LEU A 54 -0.89 28.95 14.35
CA LEU A 54 -1.84 28.12 13.64
C LEU A 54 -2.86 27.44 14.58
N GLY A 55 -2.72 27.60 15.91
CA GLY A 55 -3.55 26.90 16.87
C GLY A 55 -3.29 25.41 16.93
N LEU A 56 -2.10 24.96 16.51
CA LEU A 56 -1.72 23.55 16.45
C LEU A 56 -0.66 23.23 17.51
N PRO A 57 -0.70 22.03 18.13
CA PRO A 57 0.36 21.60 19.02
C PRO A 57 1.63 21.25 18.22
N ALA A 58 2.80 21.70 18.72
CA ALA A 58 4.10 21.35 18.16
C ALA A 58 4.58 20.01 18.74
N THR A 59 3.81 18.94 18.51
CA THR A 59 4.02 17.59 19.05
C THR A 59 4.08 16.54 17.94
N PRO A 60 4.69 15.36 18.16
CA PRO A 60 4.62 14.25 17.22
C PRO A 60 3.20 13.68 17.14
N PHE A 61 2.98 12.75 16.20
CA PHE A 61 1.74 12.00 16.11
C PHE A 61 1.57 11.07 17.31
N GLN A 62 0.35 10.98 17.87
CA GLN A 62 0.11 10.27 19.12
C GLN A 62 -0.30 8.80 18.93
N SER A 63 -0.97 8.48 17.85
CA SER A 63 -1.59 7.16 17.62
C SER A 63 -1.16 6.61 16.27
N VAL A 64 0.04 5.99 16.24
CA VAL A 64 0.67 5.47 15.02
C VAL A 64 0.96 3.98 15.18
N ALA A 65 0.58 3.18 14.20
CA ALA A 65 1.01 1.80 14.01
C ALA A 65 2.04 1.76 12.88
N PHE A 66 3.14 1.09 13.10
CA PHE A 66 4.21 0.88 12.12
C PHE A 66 4.21 -0.57 11.68
N LEU A 67 4.12 -0.79 10.38
CA LEU A 67 3.93 -2.09 9.77
C LEU A 67 4.98 -2.28 8.68
N ALA A 68 5.72 -3.38 8.73
CA ALA A 68 6.75 -3.71 7.73
C ALA A 68 6.54 -5.12 7.16
N PRO A 69 7.06 -5.44 5.97
CA PRO A 69 7.04 -6.80 5.48
C PRO A 69 7.86 -7.70 6.40
N PRO A 70 7.56 -9.00 6.49
CA PRO A 70 8.42 -9.93 7.22
C PRO A 70 9.71 -10.15 6.44
N LYS A 71 10.79 -10.49 7.14
CA LYS A 71 12.01 -10.99 6.50
C LYS A 71 11.70 -12.23 5.66
N LYS A 72 12.42 -12.43 4.56
CA LYS A 72 12.24 -13.59 3.67
C LYS A 72 12.36 -14.93 4.44
N ALA A 73 13.26 -14.98 5.41
CA ALA A 73 13.38 -16.12 6.33
C ALA A 73 12.87 -15.70 7.72
N GLY A 74 11.70 -16.21 8.13
CA GLY A 74 11.12 -15.95 9.45
C GLY A 74 9.87 -15.04 9.44
N TYR A 75 9.64 -14.37 10.56
CA TYR A 75 8.39 -13.62 10.84
C TYR A 75 8.63 -12.25 11.43
N LEU A 76 9.87 -11.92 11.71
CA LEU A 76 10.22 -10.60 12.23
C LEU A 76 10.09 -9.57 11.11
N PRO A 77 9.69 -8.34 11.44
CA PRO A 77 9.63 -7.27 10.46
C PRO A 77 11.02 -7.01 9.86
N ASP A 78 11.07 -6.74 8.58
CA ASP A 78 12.30 -6.42 7.85
C ASP A 78 12.59 -4.93 7.94
N VAL A 79 13.20 -4.52 9.05
CA VAL A 79 13.54 -3.14 9.37
C VAL A 79 15.00 -3.02 9.79
N ASP A 80 15.62 -1.85 9.56
CA ASP A 80 17.01 -1.57 9.88
C ASP A 80 17.17 -0.58 11.03
N THR A 81 16.35 0.49 11.06
CA THR A 81 16.57 1.62 11.97
C THR A 81 15.64 1.63 13.16
N ARG A 82 14.41 1.14 13.02
CA ARG A 82 13.44 1.05 14.12
C ARG A 82 13.16 -0.41 14.46
N LEU A 83 13.76 -0.88 15.56
CA LEU A 83 13.66 -2.28 15.97
C LEU A 83 12.45 -2.58 16.86
N GLU A 84 11.85 -1.56 17.50
CA GLU A 84 10.75 -1.69 18.44
C GLU A 84 9.47 -1.02 17.95
N GLY A 85 8.33 -1.64 18.28
CA GLY A 85 7.01 -1.10 17.95
C GLY A 85 6.67 -1.19 16.46
N VAL A 86 7.32 -2.07 15.70
CA VAL A 86 6.99 -2.39 14.30
C VAL A 86 6.46 -3.81 14.25
N GLU A 87 5.32 -3.99 13.59
CA GLU A 87 4.68 -5.30 13.41
C GLU A 87 4.88 -5.79 11.98
N ALA A 88 5.12 -7.11 11.82
CA ALA A 88 5.21 -7.72 10.51
C ALA A 88 3.81 -8.02 9.97
N TYR A 89 3.57 -7.70 8.69
CA TYR A 89 2.30 -7.98 8.02
C TYR A 89 2.44 -9.07 6.95
N HIS A 90 1.43 -9.92 6.83
CA HIS A 90 1.33 -10.92 5.78
C HIS A 90 -0.13 -11.38 5.62
N TRP A 91 -0.45 -11.99 4.48
CA TRP A 91 -1.72 -12.65 4.22
C TRP A 91 -1.56 -14.16 4.38
N ASP A 92 -2.58 -14.83 4.85
CA ASP A 92 -2.63 -16.28 4.71
C ASP A 92 -3.22 -16.69 3.34
N LEU A 93 -3.05 -17.97 2.98
CA LEU A 93 -3.51 -18.48 1.68
C LEU A 93 -5.02 -18.41 1.52
N VAL A 94 -5.77 -18.64 2.59
CA VAL A 94 -7.24 -18.56 2.55
C VAL A 94 -7.67 -17.11 2.33
N GLN A 95 -7.07 -16.15 3.04
CA GLN A 95 -7.32 -14.71 2.83
C GLN A 95 -6.95 -14.28 1.40
N PHE A 96 -5.79 -14.72 0.89
CA PHE A 96 -5.35 -14.43 -0.47
C PHE A 96 -6.39 -14.88 -1.50
N CYS A 97 -6.89 -16.09 -1.38
CA CYS A 97 -7.88 -16.66 -2.29
C CYS A 97 -9.25 -16.01 -2.11
N GLN A 98 -9.79 -15.95 -0.89
CA GLN A 98 -11.13 -15.40 -0.60
C GLN A 98 -11.27 -13.94 -1.02
N ARG A 99 -10.24 -13.12 -0.79
CA ARG A 99 -10.24 -11.71 -1.18
C ARG A 99 -9.93 -11.48 -2.66
N GLY A 100 -9.58 -12.55 -3.40
CA GLY A 100 -9.28 -12.48 -4.83
C GLY A 100 -8.08 -11.57 -5.13
N LEU A 101 -6.94 -11.82 -4.48
CA LEU A 101 -5.75 -10.97 -4.56
C LEU A 101 -4.81 -11.33 -5.72
N LEU A 102 -5.08 -12.43 -6.42
CA LEU A 102 -4.28 -12.90 -7.54
C LEU A 102 -4.01 -11.83 -8.63
N PRO A 103 -4.96 -10.96 -9.03
CA PRO A 103 -4.73 -9.95 -10.08
C PRO A 103 -3.57 -9.01 -9.77
N PHE A 104 -3.30 -8.71 -8.49
CA PHE A 104 -2.22 -7.80 -8.11
C PHE A 104 -0.81 -8.38 -8.30
N LEU A 105 -0.69 -9.67 -8.60
CA LEU A 105 0.56 -10.30 -9.03
C LEU A 105 0.84 -10.10 -10.51
N PHE A 106 -0.17 -9.70 -11.29
CA PHE A 106 -0.13 -9.48 -12.74
C PHE A 106 -0.31 -7.99 -13.10
N ALA A 107 0.11 -7.09 -12.25
CA ALA A 107 -0.12 -5.66 -12.39
C ALA A 107 0.76 -4.99 -13.48
N ASP A 108 1.38 -5.73 -14.38
CA ASP A 108 2.08 -5.20 -15.55
C ASP A 108 1.22 -5.26 -16.83
N ARG A 109 1.42 -4.28 -17.74
CA ARG A 109 0.66 -4.13 -18.99
C ARG A 109 0.61 -5.39 -19.84
N ALA A 110 1.76 -6.03 -20.06
CA ALA A 110 1.84 -7.19 -20.94
C ALA A 110 1.05 -8.39 -20.37
N ALA A 111 1.03 -8.52 -19.04
CA ALA A 111 0.24 -9.53 -18.35
C ALA A 111 -1.26 -9.28 -18.48
N MET A 112 -1.72 -8.06 -18.23
CA MET A 112 -3.15 -7.74 -18.27
C MET A 112 -3.75 -7.85 -19.66
N THR A 113 -3.04 -7.40 -20.71
CA THR A 113 -3.55 -7.46 -22.08
C THR A 113 -3.77 -8.90 -22.56
N ASN A 114 -2.85 -9.80 -22.26
CA ASN A 114 -2.85 -11.16 -22.80
C ASN A 114 -3.42 -12.21 -21.86
N LEU A 115 -3.37 -11.98 -20.55
CA LEU A 115 -3.74 -12.95 -19.52
C LEU A 115 -4.94 -12.52 -18.67
N GLY A 116 -5.50 -11.32 -18.88
CA GLY A 116 -6.53 -10.74 -18.02
C GLY A 116 -7.75 -11.66 -17.83
N PHE A 117 -8.24 -12.28 -18.91
CA PHE A 117 -9.34 -13.24 -18.83
C PHE A 117 -8.98 -14.45 -17.97
N LEU A 118 -7.79 -15.04 -18.15
CA LEU A 118 -7.34 -16.19 -17.40
C LEU A 118 -7.09 -15.83 -15.92
N VAL A 119 -6.49 -14.67 -15.64
CA VAL A 119 -6.33 -14.13 -14.29
C VAL A 119 -7.68 -14.01 -13.59
N ALA A 120 -8.68 -13.42 -14.23
CA ALA A 120 -10.02 -13.28 -13.68
C ALA A 120 -10.68 -14.65 -13.43
N HIS A 121 -10.58 -15.57 -14.39
CA HIS A 121 -11.14 -16.91 -14.28
C HIS A 121 -10.51 -17.71 -13.11
N VAL A 122 -9.18 -17.74 -13.04
CA VAL A 122 -8.45 -18.44 -11.96
C VAL A 122 -8.74 -17.78 -10.60
N THR A 123 -8.84 -16.45 -10.55
CA THR A 123 -9.22 -15.74 -9.32
C THR A 123 -10.56 -16.19 -8.80
N GLU A 124 -11.56 -16.31 -9.69
CA GLU A 124 -12.90 -16.74 -9.29
C GLU A 124 -12.93 -18.22 -8.85
N LYS A 125 -12.14 -19.07 -9.49
CA LYS A 125 -11.96 -20.46 -9.06
C LYS A 125 -11.31 -20.55 -7.67
N LEU A 126 -10.28 -19.75 -7.40
CA LEU A 126 -9.64 -19.70 -6.09
C LEU A 126 -10.58 -19.18 -4.99
N LYS A 127 -11.42 -18.17 -5.28
CA LYS A 127 -12.44 -17.70 -4.33
C LYS A 127 -13.40 -18.82 -3.95
N ARG A 128 -13.95 -19.53 -4.94
CA ARG A 128 -14.86 -20.66 -4.71
C ARG A 128 -14.19 -21.79 -3.95
N LEU A 129 -12.93 -22.11 -4.30
CA LEU A 129 -12.16 -23.13 -3.60
C LEU A 129 -11.96 -22.79 -2.12
N ALA A 130 -11.70 -21.53 -1.81
CA ALA A 130 -11.48 -21.06 -0.44
C ALA A 130 -12.77 -20.73 0.33
N GLU A 131 -13.93 -20.79 -0.33
CA GLU A 131 -15.22 -20.47 0.28
C GLU A 131 -15.50 -21.37 1.48
N GLY A 132 -15.84 -20.77 2.62
CA GLY A 132 -16.11 -21.49 3.86
C GLY A 132 -14.88 -22.05 4.56
N GLN A 133 -13.70 -22.03 3.96
CA GLN A 133 -12.46 -22.48 4.60
C GLN A 133 -12.03 -21.51 5.68
N LYS A 134 -11.46 -22.03 6.76
CA LYS A 134 -10.93 -21.28 7.90
C LYS A 134 -9.51 -21.73 8.20
N GLY A 135 -8.71 -20.80 8.72
CA GLY A 135 -7.31 -21.05 9.04
C GLY A 135 -6.36 -20.64 7.90
N PRO A 136 -5.05 -20.80 8.09
CA PRO A 136 -4.08 -20.19 7.18
C PRO A 136 -3.82 -21.01 5.90
N HIS A 137 -3.96 -22.32 5.97
CA HIS A 137 -3.66 -23.23 4.87
C HIS A 137 -4.89 -23.52 4.02
N LEU A 138 -4.71 -23.56 2.71
CA LEU A 138 -5.77 -23.88 1.77
C LEU A 138 -5.91 -25.39 1.61
N GLN A 139 -7.09 -25.92 1.83
CA GLN A 139 -7.40 -27.32 1.56
C GLN A 139 -7.82 -27.48 0.11
N VAL A 140 -7.25 -28.46 -0.55
CA VAL A 140 -7.55 -28.79 -1.95
C VAL A 140 -7.86 -30.28 -2.08
N GLU A 141 -8.67 -30.61 -3.07
CA GLU A 141 -8.97 -31.98 -3.47
C GLU A 141 -8.24 -32.29 -4.79
N ASP A 142 -8.09 -33.57 -5.11
CA ASP A 142 -7.49 -34.03 -6.39
C ASP A 142 -6.06 -33.52 -6.64
N TRP A 143 -5.25 -33.46 -5.60
CA TRP A 143 -3.81 -33.29 -5.75
C TRP A 143 -3.19 -34.68 -5.95
N PRO A 144 -2.68 -35.01 -7.14
CA PRO A 144 -2.00 -36.28 -7.32
C PRO A 144 -0.71 -36.21 -6.52
N GLY A 145 -0.53 -37.18 -5.65
CA GLY A 145 0.64 -37.32 -4.79
C GLY A 145 1.98 -37.48 -5.56
N GLY A 146 2.39 -36.47 -6.28
CA GLY A 146 3.77 -36.27 -6.63
C GLY A 146 4.56 -35.94 -5.36
N GLU A 147 5.85 -36.22 -5.29
CA GLU A 147 6.70 -35.99 -4.12
C GLU A 147 6.31 -34.67 -3.45
N ALA A 148 5.70 -34.80 -2.27
CA ALA A 148 5.21 -33.66 -1.51
C ALA A 148 6.41 -32.77 -1.24
N SER A 149 6.32 -31.50 -1.64
CA SER A 149 7.29 -30.51 -1.18
C SER A 149 7.31 -30.52 0.34
N GLU A 150 8.45 -30.27 0.95
CA GLU A 150 8.55 -30.12 2.40
C GLU A 150 7.43 -29.22 2.92
N GLY A 151 6.48 -29.78 3.67
CA GLY A 151 5.33 -29.04 4.20
C GLY A 151 3.95 -29.40 3.65
N MET A 152 3.80 -30.21 2.58
CA MET A 152 2.50 -30.74 2.18
C MET A 152 2.12 -31.94 3.07
N SER A 153 0.92 -31.90 3.63
CA SER A 153 0.34 -33.03 4.36
C SER A 153 -0.93 -33.49 3.67
N PHE A 154 -1.02 -34.79 3.40
CA PHE A 154 -2.21 -35.45 2.89
C PHE A 154 -2.97 -36.06 4.08
N ASP A 155 -4.29 -35.90 4.09
CA ASP A 155 -5.13 -36.64 5.01
C ASP A 155 -5.58 -37.98 4.38
N GLN A 156 -6.24 -38.82 5.19
CA GLN A 156 -6.71 -40.14 4.75
C GLN A 156 -7.79 -40.11 3.65
N LEU A 157 -8.28 -38.92 3.30
CA LEU A 157 -9.32 -38.70 2.30
C LEU A 157 -8.78 -38.19 0.97
N GLY A 158 -7.47 -38.13 0.78
CA GLY A 158 -6.85 -37.59 -0.44
C GLY A 158 -6.90 -36.07 -0.55
N LYS A 159 -7.24 -35.37 0.54
CA LYS A 159 -7.19 -33.91 0.62
C LYS A 159 -5.78 -33.46 0.97
N ALA A 160 -5.28 -32.45 0.27
CA ALA A 160 -4.00 -31.83 0.56
C ALA A 160 -4.16 -30.48 1.21
N ARG A 161 -3.19 -30.10 2.05
CA ARG A 161 -3.10 -28.78 2.68
C ARG A 161 -1.93 -28.01 2.09
N LEU A 162 -2.23 -26.95 1.37
CA LEU A 162 -1.21 -26.04 0.86
C LEU A 162 -0.79 -25.11 1.99
N LYS A 163 0.51 -25.10 2.34
CA LYS A 163 1.07 -24.33 3.47
C LYS A 163 1.95 -23.16 3.03
N SER A 164 2.24 -23.07 1.75
CA SER A 164 3.09 -22.01 1.19
C SER A 164 2.51 -21.48 -0.12
N PHE A 165 2.92 -20.28 -0.50
CA PHE A 165 2.59 -19.73 -1.81
C PHE A 165 3.17 -20.59 -2.95
N SER A 166 4.32 -21.21 -2.74
CA SER A 166 4.92 -22.15 -3.69
C SER A 166 4.03 -23.37 -3.92
N ASP A 167 3.41 -23.90 -2.86
CA ASP A 167 2.45 -25.02 -3.00
C ASP A 167 1.22 -24.61 -3.81
N LEU A 168 0.72 -23.40 -3.59
CA LEU A 168 -0.39 -22.86 -4.38
C LEU A 168 -0.01 -22.74 -5.87
N VAL A 169 1.18 -22.25 -6.17
CA VAL A 169 1.67 -22.15 -7.55
C VAL A 169 1.79 -23.53 -8.21
N ARG A 170 2.33 -24.52 -7.53
CA ARG A 170 2.41 -25.92 -8.03
C ARG A 170 1.01 -26.52 -8.26
N TYR A 171 0.08 -26.29 -7.33
CA TYR A 171 -1.30 -26.73 -7.49
C TYR A 171 -1.96 -26.10 -8.74
N LEU A 172 -1.81 -24.79 -8.93
CA LEU A 172 -2.33 -24.10 -10.11
C LEU A 172 -1.67 -24.60 -11.41
N GLU A 173 -0.38 -24.84 -11.38
CA GLU A 173 0.33 -25.41 -12.52
C GLU A 173 -0.25 -26.77 -12.91
N TYR A 174 -0.40 -27.67 -11.94
CA TYR A 174 -1.03 -28.97 -12.18
C TYR A 174 -2.45 -28.81 -12.75
N LYS A 175 -3.28 -27.94 -12.18
CA LYS A 175 -4.64 -27.71 -12.66
C LYS A 175 -4.68 -27.12 -14.07
N LEU A 176 -3.71 -26.31 -14.45
CA LEU A 176 -3.67 -25.63 -15.76
C LEU A 176 -2.96 -26.43 -16.85
N LEU A 177 -1.88 -27.14 -16.52
CA LEU A 177 -1.01 -27.81 -17.51
C LEU A 177 -1.08 -29.35 -17.42
N GLY A 178 -1.64 -29.91 -16.35
CA GLY A 178 -1.64 -31.36 -16.10
C GLY A 178 -0.36 -31.83 -15.37
N PRO A 179 -0.18 -33.13 -15.24
CA PRO A 179 0.98 -33.72 -14.58
C PRO A 179 2.27 -33.45 -15.37
N GLU A 180 3.40 -33.35 -14.67
CA GLU A 180 4.72 -33.10 -15.26
C GLU A 180 5.19 -34.21 -16.21
N THR A 181 4.60 -35.39 -16.11
CA THR A 181 4.92 -36.55 -17.00
C THR A 181 4.53 -36.36 -18.46
N GLY A 182 3.82 -35.22 -18.78
CA GLY A 182 3.42 -34.90 -20.14
C GLY A 182 2.26 -35.74 -20.71
N GLU A 183 1.76 -36.72 -19.98
CA GLU A 183 0.62 -37.57 -20.34
C GLU A 183 -0.70 -37.06 -19.72
N GLY A 184 -1.08 -35.82 -19.98
CA GLY A 184 -2.36 -35.30 -19.51
C GLY A 184 -2.60 -33.87 -19.92
N GLU A 185 -3.86 -33.55 -20.11
CA GLU A 185 -4.32 -32.16 -20.29
C GLU A 185 -4.67 -31.57 -18.92
N GLY A 186 -4.52 -30.27 -18.75
CA GLY A 186 -5.01 -29.54 -17.57
C GLY A 186 -6.52 -29.69 -17.38
N ASP A 187 -6.99 -29.43 -16.19
CA ASP A 187 -8.41 -29.46 -15.81
C ASP A 187 -9.19 -28.43 -16.63
N ARG A 188 -10.11 -28.88 -17.47
CA ARG A 188 -10.93 -28.05 -18.35
C ARG A 188 -11.70 -26.95 -17.62
N GLY A 189 -12.06 -27.21 -16.36
CA GLY A 189 -12.72 -26.21 -15.51
C GLY A 189 -11.81 -25.07 -15.06
N TRP A 190 -10.47 -25.28 -15.07
CA TRP A 190 -9.47 -24.27 -14.71
C TRP A 190 -8.84 -23.62 -15.92
N THR A 191 -8.64 -24.35 -17.03
CA THR A 191 -8.00 -23.81 -18.23
C THR A 191 -8.86 -22.83 -19.01
N ALA A 192 -10.18 -22.79 -18.77
CA ALA A 192 -11.14 -21.97 -19.51
C ALA A 192 -11.01 -22.11 -21.03
N ARG A 193 -10.55 -23.28 -21.51
CA ARG A 193 -10.27 -23.58 -22.92
C ARG A 193 -9.23 -22.65 -23.57
N GLN A 194 -8.35 -22.07 -22.77
CA GLN A 194 -7.24 -21.27 -23.27
C GLN A 194 -6.18 -22.10 -23.99
N ALA A 195 -5.50 -21.51 -24.95
CA ALA A 195 -4.39 -22.15 -25.65
C ALA A 195 -3.24 -22.48 -24.68
N LYS A 196 -2.55 -23.61 -24.89
CA LYS A 196 -1.45 -24.10 -24.05
C LYS A 196 -0.38 -23.02 -23.80
N GLY A 197 0.01 -22.27 -24.84
CA GLY A 197 0.99 -21.18 -24.71
C GLY A 197 0.54 -20.06 -23.76
N THR A 198 -0.77 -19.75 -23.68
CA THR A 198 -1.34 -18.79 -22.74
C THR A 198 -1.25 -19.32 -21.30
N LEU A 199 -1.58 -20.60 -21.10
CA LEU A 199 -1.48 -21.26 -19.79
C LEU A 199 -0.04 -21.30 -19.30
N GLU A 200 0.90 -21.68 -20.18
CA GLU A 200 2.34 -21.69 -19.86
C GLU A 200 2.88 -20.30 -19.52
N ALA A 201 2.44 -19.25 -20.25
CA ALA A 201 2.82 -17.88 -19.95
C ALA A 201 2.30 -17.43 -18.59
N PHE A 202 1.06 -17.79 -18.23
CA PHE A 202 0.49 -17.51 -16.92
C PHE A 202 1.27 -18.22 -15.79
N VAL A 203 1.51 -19.53 -15.92
CA VAL A 203 2.25 -20.33 -14.92
C VAL A 203 3.68 -19.79 -14.74
N ARG A 204 4.38 -19.48 -15.84
CA ARG A 204 5.72 -18.90 -15.77
C ARG A 204 5.75 -17.59 -14.96
N ARG A 205 4.74 -16.72 -15.10
CA ARG A 205 4.65 -15.50 -14.31
C ARG A 205 4.32 -15.76 -12.84
N LEU A 206 3.48 -16.74 -12.55
CA LEU A 206 3.22 -17.15 -11.17
C LEU A 206 4.51 -17.68 -10.51
N ARG A 207 5.26 -18.52 -11.21
CA ARG A 207 6.55 -19.04 -10.72
C ARG A 207 7.53 -17.90 -10.42
N SER A 208 7.64 -16.91 -11.32
CA SER A 208 8.52 -15.76 -11.10
C SER A 208 8.08 -14.89 -9.92
N SER A 209 6.80 -14.90 -9.56
CA SER A 209 6.29 -14.13 -8.42
C SER A 209 6.62 -14.76 -7.07
N VAL A 210 6.95 -16.07 -7.03
CA VAL A 210 7.23 -16.78 -5.76
C VAL A 210 8.35 -16.11 -4.98
N GLU A 211 9.46 -15.78 -5.62
CA GLU A 211 10.61 -15.15 -4.96
C GLU A 211 10.26 -13.79 -4.33
N ASN A 212 9.33 -13.08 -4.95
CA ASN A 212 8.93 -11.73 -4.53
C ASN A 212 7.82 -11.72 -3.47
N VAL A 213 6.95 -12.72 -3.43
CA VAL A 213 5.68 -12.66 -2.68
C VAL A 213 5.53 -13.77 -1.64
N ALA A 214 6.31 -14.87 -1.72
CA ALA A 214 6.13 -16.02 -0.83
C ALA A 214 6.28 -15.69 0.67
N HIS A 215 7.03 -14.66 1.03
CA HIS A 215 7.13 -14.20 2.42
C HIS A 215 5.93 -13.35 2.86
N LEU A 216 5.17 -12.81 1.91
CA LEU A 216 3.95 -12.01 2.16
C LEU A 216 2.67 -12.85 2.11
N VAL A 217 2.67 -13.99 1.39
CA VAL A 217 1.52 -14.88 1.30
C VAL A 217 1.93 -16.26 1.80
N ARG A 218 1.37 -16.65 2.94
CA ARG A 218 1.81 -17.84 3.70
C ARG A 218 0.62 -18.71 4.05
N GLY A 219 0.86 -19.99 4.29
CA GLY A 219 -0.19 -20.93 4.73
C GLY A 219 0.15 -21.61 6.05
N ASP A 220 1.28 -21.28 6.65
CA ASP A 220 1.78 -21.91 7.88
C ASP A 220 1.29 -21.22 9.18
N ARG A 221 0.71 -20.03 9.06
CA ARG A 221 0.11 -19.27 10.17
C ARG A 221 -1.01 -18.35 9.72
N PRO A 222 -1.91 -17.96 10.65
CA PRO A 222 -2.95 -16.98 10.37
C PRO A 222 -2.37 -15.66 9.87
N GLY A 223 -2.98 -15.10 8.84
CA GLY A 223 -2.57 -13.83 8.25
C GLY A 223 -2.85 -12.65 9.18
N SER A 224 -1.95 -11.68 9.15
CA SER A 224 -2.05 -10.39 9.83
C SER A 224 -1.80 -9.26 8.82
N PRO A 225 -2.68 -9.06 7.82
CA PRO A 225 -2.54 -7.93 6.91
C PRO A 225 -2.78 -6.61 7.63
N PRO A 226 -2.21 -5.49 7.16
CA PRO A 226 -2.54 -4.18 7.70
C PRO A 226 -4.06 -3.94 7.64
N ASP A 227 -4.64 -3.55 8.78
CA ASP A 227 -6.08 -3.25 8.87
C ASP A 227 -6.31 -1.89 9.54
N PRO A 228 -6.29 -0.79 8.77
CA PRO A 228 -6.49 0.54 9.32
C PRO A 228 -7.91 0.77 9.85
N LEU A 229 -8.89 -0.02 9.40
CA LEU A 229 -10.29 0.18 9.79
C LEU A 229 -10.66 -0.50 11.12
N SER A 230 -9.96 -1.57 11.49
CA SER A 230 -10.22 -2.32 12.73
C SER A 230 -9.21 -2.01 13.84
N GLY A 231 -8.06 -1.43 13.48
CA GLY A 231 -7.00 -1.11 14.43
C GLY A 231 -7.36 0.05 15.38
N LYS A 232 -6.71 0.07 16.54
CA LYS A 232 -6.82 1.18 17.52
C LYS A 232 -6.07 2.42 17.05
N ALA A 233 -4.97 2.24 16.32
CA ALA A 233 -4.16 3.34 15.82
C ALA A 233 -4.93 4.18 14.79
N GLN A 234 -4.70 5.49 14.84
CA GLN A 234 -5.30 6.44 13.90
C GLN A 234 -4.50 6.51 12.60
N VAL A 235 -3.19 6.43 12.68
CA VAL A 235 -2.28 6.47 11.54
C VAL A 235 -1.60 5.11 11.39
N HIS A 236 -1.66 4.53 10.21
CA HIS A 236 -1.00 3.27 9.86
C HIS A 236 0.06 3.57 8.80
N VAL A 237 1.31 3.41 9.18
CA VAL A 237 2.46 3.51 8.26
C VAL A 237 2.79 2.11 7.79
N VAL A 238 2.63 1.87 6.49
CA VAL A 238 2.92 0.58 5.85
C VAL A 238 4.20 0.74 5.02
N ASP A 239 5.25 0.07 5.46
CA ASP A 239 6.53 0.09 4.76
C ASP A 239 6.54 -0.83 3.55
N LEU A 240 7.03 -0.28 2.44
CA LEU A 240 7.19 -0.95 1.16
C LEU A 240 8.63 -0.87 0.64
N ALA A 241 9.52 -0.14 1.33
CA ALA A 241 10.81 0.25 0.80
C ALA A 241 11.72 -0.92 0.39
N LYS A 242 11.67 -2.03 1.15
CA LYS A 242 12.46 -3.23 0.88
C LYS A 242 11.78 -4.24 -0.07
N LEU A 243 10.55 -3.97 -0.45
CA LEU A 243 9.81 -4.84 -1.36
C LEU A 243 10.21 -4.61 -2.82
N SER A 244 10.24 -5.68 -3.60
CA SER A 244 10.34 -5.58 -5.06
C SER A 244 9.15 -4.81 -5.65
N PRO A 245 9.25 -4.21 -6.84
CA PRO A 245 8.14 -3.51 -7.48
C PRO A 245 6.86 -4.34 -7.56
N GLN A 246 6.96 -5.63 -7.88
CA GLN A 246 5.81 -6.54 -7.92
C GLN A 246 5.17 -6.73 -6.54
N ALA A 247 5.97 -6.90 -5.49
CA ALA A 247 5.48 -7.05 -4.12
C ALA A 247 4.84 -5.74 -3.60
N GLN A 248 5.39 -4.57 -3.96
CA GLN A 248 4.77 -3.27 -3.66
C GLN A 248 3.38 -3.15 -4.31
N MET A 249 3.27 -3.52 -5.59
CA MET A 249 1.97 -3.56 -6.31
C MET A 249 0.98 -4.48 -5.61
N PHE A 250 1.41 -5.67 -5.20
CA PHE A 250 0.58 -6.61 -4.48
C PHE A 250 0.06 -6.03 -3.16
N VAL A 251 0.93 -5.46 -2.33
CA VAL A 251 0.53 -4.89 -1.03
C VAL A 251 -0.40 -3.71 -1.20
N VAL A 252 -0.04 -2.73 -2.03
CA VAL A 252 -0.87 -1.53 -2.27
C VAL A 252 -2.24 -1.91 -2.83
N GLY A 253 -2.28 -2.73 -3.88
CA GLY A 253 -3.52 -3.16 -4.50
C GLY A 253 -4.44 -3.93 -3.55
N SER A 254 -3.86 -4.84 -2.77
CA SER A 254 -4.61 -5.64 -1.79
C SER A 254 -5.25 -4.77 -0.70
N LEU A 255 -4.51 -3.78 -0.17
CA LEU A 255 -5.01 -2.90 0.88
C LEU A 255 -6.04 -1.90 0.36
N LEU A 256 -5.80 -1.30 -0.79
CA LEU A 256 -6.74 -0.35 -1.40
C LEU A 256 -8.07 -1.03 -1.74
N LYS A 257 -8.01 -2.24 -2.33
CA LYS A 257 -9.21 -3.03 -2.64
C LYS A 257 -10.00 -3.37 -1.38
N ASP A 258 -9.36 -3.93 -0.35
CA ASP A 258 -10.03 -4.31 0.90
C ASP A 258 -10.68 -3.08 1.58
N LEU A 259 -9.95 -1.99 1.67
CA LEU A 259 -10.43 -0.73 2.25
C LEU A 259 -11.65 -0.20 1.49
N PHE A 260 -11.56 -0.13 0.16
CA PHE A 260 -12.62 0.42 -0.67
C PHE A 260 -13.89 -0.45 -0.61
N GLU A 261 -13.77 -1.78 -0.75
CA GLU A 261 -14.89 -2.71 -0.64
C GLU A 261 -15.60 -2.63 0.74
N ARG A 262 -14.83 -2.51 1.82
CA ARG A 262 -15.39 -2.38 3.18
C ARG A 262 -16.13 -1.06 3.37
N LYS A 263 -15.64 0.01 2.76
CA LYS A 263 -16.32 1.32 2.74
C LYS A 263 -17.61 1.26 1.92
N GLU A 264 -17.61 0.62 0.76
CA GLU A 264 -18.81 0.41 -0.05
C GLU A 264 -19.89 -0.40 0.68
N ARG A 265 -19.48 -1.42 1.44
CA ARG A 265 -20.40 -2.23 2.26
C ARG A 265 -20.85 -1.52 3.54
N GLY A 266 -20.41 -0.30 3.80
CA GLY A 266 -20.78 0.48 4.99
C GLY A 266 -20.20 -0.08 6.30
N GLN A 267 -19.17 -0.92 6.23
CA GLN A 267 -18.55 -1.53 7.41
C GLN A 267 -17.72 -0.52 8.22
N TYR A 268 -17.39 0.60 7.65
CA TYR A 268 -16.73 1.71 8.31
C TYR A 268 -17.26 3.06 7.82
N ARG A 269 -17.71 3.93 8.74
CA ARG A 269 -18.31 5.22 8.40
C ARG A 269 -17.35 6.41 8.51
N GLY A 270 -16.30 6.32 9.33
CA GLY A 270 -15.30 7.37 9.49
C GLY A 270 -14.57 7.69 8.18
N ARG A 271 -13.94 8.86 8.11
CA ARG A 271 -13.10 9.25 6.95
C ARG A 271 -11.81 8.46 6.93
N VAL A 272 -11.33 8.13 5.74
CA VAL A 272 -10.07 7.42 5.54
C VAL A 272 -9.22 8.24 4.56
N PHE A 273 -8.05 8.66 5.02
CA PHE A 273 -7.04 9.33 4.21
C PHE A 273 -6.01 8.30 3.74
N ILE A 274 -5.79 8.23 2.46
CA ILE A 274 -4.80 7.36 1.82
C ILE A 274 -3.70 8.25 1.28
N VAL A 275 -2.47 8.05 1.77
CA VAL A 275 -1.29 8.78 1.28
C VAL A 275 -0.43 7.84 0.46
N LEU A 276 -0.25 8.17 -0.81
CA LEU A 276 0.49 7.38 -1.77
C LEU A 276 1.52 8.26 -2.48
N ASP A 277 2.80 8.03 -2.19
CA ASP A 277 3.91 8.66 -2.91
C ASP A 277 4.16 7.89 -4.22
N GLU A 278 4.74 8.57 -5.20
CA GLU A 278 4.98 8.03 -6.55
C GLU A 278 3.69 7.50 -7.20
N LEU A 279 2.63 8.30 -7.16
CA LEU A 279 1.30 7.92 -7.65
C LEU A 279 1.32 7.45 -9.12
N ASN A 280 2.20 8.00 -9.96
CA ASN A 280 2.43 7.58 -11.34
C ASN A 280 2.82 6.09 -11.47
N LYS A 281 3.43 5.50 -10.44
CA LYS A 281 3.77 4.08 -10.40
C LYS A 281 2.51 3.18 -10.31
N TYR A 282 1.49 3.63 -9.60
CA TYR A 282 0.27 2.86 -9.32
C TYR A 282 -0.89 3.22 -10.26
N ALA A 283 -0.94 4.46 -10.72
CA ALA A 283 -1.91 4.94 -11.70
C ALA A 283 -1.17 5.61 -12.89
N PRO A 284 -0.41 4.85 -13.68
CA PRO A 284 0.30 5.37 -14.85
C PRO A 284 -0.68 5.83 -15.92
N ARG A 285 -0.29 6.84 -16.70
CA ARG A 285 -1.14 7.44 -17.74
C ARG A 285 -1.49 6.49 -18.86
N GLU A 286 -0.52 5.70 -19.31
CA GLU A 286 -0.65 4.90 -20.55
C GLU A 286 -0.76 3.40 -20.31
N GLU A 287 -0.57 2.95 -19.07
CA GLU A 287 -0.59 1.54 -18.72
C GLU A 287 -1.86 1.17 -17.95
N GLU A 288 -2.35 -0.05 -18.16
CA GLU A 288 -3.47 -0.60 -17.40
C GLU A 288 -2.96 -1.49 -16.27
N SER A 289 -3.61 -1.41 -15.10
CA SER A 289 -3.34 -2.30 -13.98
C SER A 289 -4.57 -2.41 -13.07
N PRO A 290 -4.71 -3.51 -12.32
CA PRO A 290 -5.79 -3.65 -11.35
C PRO A 290 -5.77 -2.58 -10.25
N ILE A 291 -4.61 -2.01 -9.95
CA ILE A 291 -4.48 -0.93 -8.96
C ILE A 291 -5.01 0.38 -9.52
N LYS A 292 -4.73 0.67 -10.80
CA LYS A 292 -5.25 1.85 -11.49
C LYS A 292 -6.78 1.88 -11.44
N ASP A 293 -7.44 0.74 -11.67
CA ASP A 293 -8.89 0.65 -11.60
C ASP A 293 -9.42 1.00 -10.19
N VAL A 294 -8.80 0.47 -9.14
CA VAL A 294 -9.16 0.80 -7.75
C VAL A 294 -8.91 2.29 -7.45
N LEU A 295 -7.81 2.86 -7.93
CA LEU A 295 -7.50 4.29 -7.74
C LEU A 295 -8.45 5.20 -8.51
N LEU A 296 -8.92 4.78 -9.68
CA LEU A 296 -9.97 5.48 -10.44
C LEU A 296 -11.30 5.47 -9.66
N ASP A 297 -11.71 4.32 -9.14
CA ASP A 297 -12.90 4.22 -8.29
C ASP A 297 -12.81 5.15 -7.06
N ILE A 298 -11.64 5.18 -6.40
CA ILE A 298 -11.39 6.08 -5.28
C ILE A 298 -11.47 7.56 -5.72
N ALA A 299 -10.85 7.91 -6.84
CA ALA A 299 -10.85 9.30 -7.34
C ALA A 299 -12.26 9.79 -7.74
N GLU A 300 -13.09 8.91 -8.28
CA GLU A 300 -14.44 9.24 -8.77
C GLU A 300 -15.51 9.16 -7.69
N ARG A 301 -15.45 8.16 -6.82
CA ARG A 301 -16.49 7.82 -5.86
C ARG A 301 -16.06 7.94 -4.40
N GLY A 302 -14.76 8.09 -4.14
CA GLY A 302 -14.21 8.13 -2.78
C GLY A 302 -14.84 9.21 -1.90
N ARG A 303 -15.14 10.40 -2.46
CA ARG A 303 -15.76 11.50 -1.70
C ARG A 303 -17.07 11.07 -1.02
N SER A 304 -17.97 10.40 -1.72
CA SER A 304 -19.25 9.93 -1.18
C SER A 304 -19.09 8.84 -0.13
N LEU A 305 -17.99 8.08 -0.20
CA LEU A 305 -17.65 7.01 0.73
C LEU A 305 -16.77 7.50 1.90
N GLY A 306 -16.35 8.77 1.90
CA GLY A 306 -15.41 9.30 2.88
C GLY A 306 -14.01 8.72 2.74
N VAL A 307 -13.59 8.38 1.52
CA VAL A 307 -12.21 7.96 1.17
C VAL A 307 -11.53 9.11 0.44
N ILE A 308 -10.43 9.60 0.98
CA ILE A 308 -9.68 10.75 0.46
C ILE A 308 -8.28 10.28 0.04
N LEU A 309 -7.97 10.38 -1.25
CA LEU A 309 -6.64 10.10 -1.78
C LEU A 309 -5.77 11.36 -1.74
N ILE A 310 -4.59 11.25 -1.14
CA ILE A 310 -3.52 12.24 -1.18
C ILE A 310 -2.38 11.62 -1.97
N GLY A 311 -2.33 11.91 -3.26
CA GLY A 311 -1.27 11.43 -4.16
C GLY A 311 -0.13 12.44 -4.24
N ALA A 312 1.10 11.95 -4.17
CA ALA A 312 2.30 12.75 -4.41
C ALA A 312 3.08 12.16 -5.58
N GLN A 313 3.62 13.03 -6.42
CA GLN A 313 4.47 12.65 -7.56
C GLN A 313 5.40 13.80 -7.95
N GLN A 314 6.48 13.46 -8.64
CA GLN A 314 7.41 14.44 -9.19
C GLN A 314 6.91 14.98 -10.53
N THR A 315 6.27 14.14 -11.36
CA THR A 315 5.84 14.44 -12.72
C THR A 315 4.34 14.15 -12.87
N ALA A 316 3.51 15.19 -12.80
CA ALA A 316 2.04 15.04 -12.89
C ALA A 316 1.58 14.54 -14.26
N SER A 317 2.35 14.81 -15.31
CA SER A 317 2.03 14.38 -16.68
C SER A 317 2.10 12.87 -16.90
N GLU A 318 2.71 12.11 -15.99
CA GLU A 318 2.81 10.65 -16.04
C GLU A 318 1.65 9.93 -15.32
N VAL A 319 0.85 10.68 -14.56
CA VAL A 319 -0.30 10.13 -13.82
C VAL A 319 -1.54 10.08 -14.69
N GLU A 320 -2.39 9.09 -14.47
CA GLU A 320 -3.70 8.94 -15.11
C GLU A 320 -4.52 10.24 -15.00
N ARG A 321 -4.98 10.74 -16.16
CA ARG A 321 -5.66 12.04 -16.26
C ARG A 321 -6.93 12.14 -15.42
N ARG A 322 -7.70 11.04 -15.32
CA ARG A 322 -8.93 11.01 -14.54
C ARG A 322 -8.65 11.14 -13.04
N VAL A 323 -7.54 10.58 -12.55
CA VAL A 323 -7.11 10.74 -11.16
C VAL A 323 -6.71 12.20 -10.89
N VAL A 324 -5.86 12.78 -11.76
CA VAL A 324 -5.43 14.20 -11.64
C VAL A 324 -6.61 15.15 -11.81
N GLY A 325 -7.51 14.86 -12.77
CA GLY A 325 -8.68 15.70 -13.07
C GLY A 325 -9.68 15.76 -11.92
N ASN A 326 -9.85 14.69 -11.16
CA ASN A 326 -10.74 14.64 -9.98
C ASN A 326 -10.12 15.24 -8.71
N ALA A 327 -8.84 15.62 -8.72
CA ALA A 327 -8.22 16.28 -7.59
C ALA A 327 -8.74 17.71 -7.42
N ALA A 328 -9.60 17.94 -6.41
CA ALA A 328 -10.13 19.27 -6.10
C ALA A 328 -9.05 20.19 -5.53
N ILE A 329 -8.18 19.67 -4.69
CA ILE A 329 -7.06 20.41 -4.08
C ILE A 329 -5.78 20.00 -4.79
N ARG A 330 -5.05 20.99 -5.32
CA ARG A 330 -3.78 20.77 -6.01
C ARG A 330 -2.68 21.56 -5.30
N VAL A 331 -1.62 20.88 -4.96
CA VAL A 331 -0.47 21.46 -4.25
C VAL A 331 0.76 21.32 -5.13
N VAL A 332 1.39 22.44 -5.42
CA VAL A 332 2.58 22.48 -6.28
C VAL A 332 3.76 22.95 -5.45
N GLY A 333 4.75 22.09 -5.34
CA GLY A 333 6.07 22.41 -4.80
C GLY A 333 6.96 23.04 -5.88
N ARG A 334 8.28 22.99 -5.66
CA ARG A 334 9.25 23.46 -6.66
C ARG A 334 9.21 22.53 -7.88
N LEU A 335 9.07 23.13 -9.06
CA LEU A 335 9.08 22.44 -10.37
C LEU A 335 10.36 22.76 -11.13
N ASP A 336 10.73 21.88 -12.06
CA ASP A 336 11.63 22.27 -13.14
C ASP A 336 10.88 23.01 -14.26
N ALA A 337 11.63 23.67 -15.16
CA ALA A 337 11.03 24.48 -16.21
C ALA A 337 10.22 23.66 -17.24
N ALA A 338 10.67 22.45 -17.57
CA ALA A 338 10.00 21.60 -18.54
C ALA A 338 8.66 21.08 -18.02
N GLU A 339 8.62 20.70 -16.75
CA GLU A 339 7.40 20.25 -16.10
C GLU A 339 6.38 21.40 -15.92
N ALA A 340 6.82 22.61 -15.57
CA ALA A 340 5.96 23.78 -15.39
C ALA A 340 5.20 24.18 -16.67
N GLU A 341 5.69 23.86 -17.85
CA GLU A 341 5.03 24.15 -19.14
C GLU A 341 4.04 23.05 -19.57
N ARG A 342 3.96 21.94 -18.84
CA ARG A 342 3.03 20.85 -19.16
C ARG A 342 1.56 21.28 -19.03
N PRO A 343 0.64 20.69 -19.82
CA PRO A 343 -0.79 20.99 -19.77
C PRO A 343 -1.42 20.83 -18.41
N GLU A 344 -0.90 19.93 -17.60
CA GLU A 344 -1.34 19.61 -16.25
C GLU A 344 -1.23 20.79 -15.27
N TYR A 345 -0.39 21.80 -15.58
CA TYR A 345 -0.19 23.01 -14.76
C TYR A 345 -0.84 24.29 -15.35
N ARG A 346 -1.60 24.18 -16.45
CA ARG A 346 -2.25 25.34 -17.09
C ARG A 346 -3.34 25.99 -16.24
N TYR A 347 -3.82 25.31 -15.21
CA TYR A 347 -4.75 25.90 -14.24
C TYR A 347 -4.09 26.98 -13.37
N LEU A 348 -2.76 27.00 -13.30
CA LEU A 348 -2.01 28.06 -12.64
C LEU A 348 -1.76 29.22 -13.61
N PRO A 349 -1.99 30.48 -13.17
CA PRO A 349 -1.53 31.68 -13.90
C PRO A 349 -0.02 31.61 -14.19
N SER A 350 0.42 32.23 -15.28
CA SER A 350 1.84 32.23 -15.70
C SER A 350 2.81 32.72 -14.61
N SER A 351 2.41 33.75 -13.86
CA SER A 351 3.19 34.26 -12.73
C SER A 351 3.41 33.22 -11.63
N PHE A 352 2.41 32.39 -11.35
CA PHE A 352 2.54 31.32 -10.36
C PHE A 352 3.37 30.15 -10.88
N ARG A 353 3.28 29.81 -12.19
CA ARG A 353 4.16 28.80 -12.79
C ARG A 353 5.64 29.23 -12.72
N GLN A 354 5.93 30.50 -13.05
CA GLN A 354 7.30 31.04 -12.90
C GLN A 354 7.77 31.01 -11.45
N ARG A 355 6.87 31.34 -10.50
CA ARG A 355 7.19 31.30 -9.08
C ARG A 355 7.46 29.88 -8.59
N ALA A 356 6.80 28.86 -9.15
CA ALA A 356 7.05 27.45 -8.82
C ALA A 356 8.47 27.01 -9.11
N LEU A 357 9.18 27.62 -10.08
CA LEU A 357 10.58 27.29 -10.40
C LEU A 357 11.57 27.66 -9.28
N ILE A 358 11.21 28.63 -8.45
CA ILE A 358 12.10 29.22 -7.43
C ILE A 358 11.55 29.11 -6.01
N LEU A 359 10.54 28.25 -5.77
CA LEU A 359 10.00 28.06 -4.44
C LEU A 359 11.04 27.58 -3.44
N PRO A 360 11.16 28.25 -2.28
CA PRO A 360 12.02 27.77 -1.21
C PRO A 360 11.46 26.49 -0.55
N GLN A 361 12.31 25.81 0.18
CA GLN A 361 11.88 24.68 1.01
C GLN A 361 10.82 25.13 2.03
N GLY A 362 9.78 24.32 2.24
CA GLY A 362 8.66 24.63 3.15
C GLY A 362 7.58 25.53 2.54
N ALA A 363 7.72 25.95 1.26
CA ALA A 363 6.72 26.70 0.54
C ALA A 363 6.05 25.86 -0.55
N VAL A 364 4.75 26.05 -0.74
CA VAL A 364 3.95 25.43 -1.80
C VAL A 364 2.94 26.43 -2.37
N ILE A 365 2.54 26.20 -3.60
CA ILE A 365 1.40 26.87 -4.21
C ILE A 365 0.18 25.95 -4.05
N LEU A 366 -0.84 26.43 -3.36
CA LEU A 366 -2.09 25.72 -3.13
C LEU A 366 -3.17 26.30 -4.04
N HIS A 367 -3.80 25.45 -4.82
CA HIS A 367 -4.97 25.77 -5.62
C HIS A 367 -6.15 24.90 -5.18
N GLN A 368 -7.29 25.53 -4.98
CA GLN A 368 -8.56 24.86 -4.63
C GLN A 368 -9.74 25.64 -5.20
N PRO A 369 -10.88 24.99 -5.50
CA PRO A 369 -11.99 25.61 -6.24
C PRO A 369 -12.68 26.77 -5.52
N GLU A 370 -12.72 26.76 -4.19
CA GLU A 370 -13.44 27.77 -3.39
C GLU A 370 -12.70 29.11 -3.29
N ILE A 371 -11.39 29.11 -3.53
CA ILE A 371 -10.57 30.32 -3.55
C ILE A 371 -10.14 30.61 -4.99
N PRO A 372 -10.57 31.74 -5.57
CA PRO A 372 -10.39 32.00 -7.01
C PRO A 372 -8.94 32.22 -7.45
N VAL A 373 -8.03 32.46 -6.52
CA VAL A 373 -6.59 32.65 -6.79
C VAL A 373 -5.75 31.63 -6.05
N PRO A 374 -4.66 31.12 -6.66
CA PRO A 374 -3.75 30.24 -5.95
C PRO A 374 -3.10 30.95 -4.75
N LEU A 375 -2.90 30.22 -3.67
CA LEU A 375 -2.27 30.71 -2.46
C LEU A 375 -0.81 30.26 -2.36
N LEU A 376 0.09 31.15 -2.01
CA LEU A 376 1.44 30.79 -1.56
C LEU A 376 1.34 30.46 -0.06
N VAL A 377 1.63 29.22 0.29
CA VAL A 377 1.54 28.71 1.65
C VAL A 377 2.93 28.32 2.15
N HIS A 378 3.28 28.76 3.35
CA HIS A 378 4.44 28.30 4.10
C HIS A 378 3.96 27.46 5.26
N PHE A 379 4.54 26.28 5.46
CA PHE A 379 4.24 25.44 6.59
C PHE A 379 5.47 25.31 7.51
N PRO A 380 5.26 25.19 8.82
CA PRO A 380 6.36 25.13 9.77
C PRO A 380 7.19 23.85 9.60
N PHE A 381 8.40 23.89 10.10
CA PHE A 381 9.25 22.70 10.18
C PHE A 381 8.55 21.62 11.02
N PRO A 382 8.61 20.32 10.62
CA PRO A 382 7.85 19.26 11.30
C PRO A 382 8.27 19.10 12.75
N ALA A 383 7.27 19.03 13.65
CA ALA A 383 7.49 18.79 15.07
C ALA A 383 7.81 17.31 15.38
N TRP A 384 7.63 16.42 14.40
CA TRP A 384 7.92 15.00 14.48
C TRP A 384 9.16 14.66 13.65
N ALA A 385 9.89 13.65 14.09
CA ALA A 385 10.99 13.09 13.32
C ALA A 385 10.47 12.23 12.17
N THR A 386 11.21 12.17 11.08
CA THR A 386 10.98 11.23 9.98
C THR A 386 12.07 10.16 9.93
N LYS A 387 13.27 10.50 10.39
CA LYS A 387 14.44 9.62 10.43
C LYS A 387 14.98 9.48 11.85
N ARG A 388 15.74 8.43 12.09
CA ARG A 388 16.35 8.17 13.41
C ARG A 388 17.24 9.32 13.88
N GLU A 389 18.03 9.92 13.00
CA GLU A 389 18.95 11.01 13.31
C GLU A 389 18.25 12.32 13.71
N GLU A 390 16.95 12.40 13.46
CA GLU A 390 16.13 13.55 13.83
C GLU A 390 15.41 13.35 15.17
N VAL A 391 15.46 12.16 15.75
CA VAL A 391 14.77 11.86 17.01
C VAL A 391 15.46 12.60 18.15
N LEU A 392 14.69 13.36 18.93
CA LEU A 392 15.14 13.91 20.20
C LEU A 392 15.27 12.75 21.19
N GLU A 393 16.51 12.37 21.51
CA GLU A 393 16.78 11.35 22.51
C GLU A 393 16.37 11.87 23.90
N ASP A 394 15.60 11.07 24.61
CA ASP A 394 15.25 11.37 25.98
C ASP A 394 16.42 10.96 26.89
N ASN A 395 17.36 11.90 27.08
CA ASN A 395 18.54 11.69 27.92
C ASN A 395 18.20 11.29 29.38
N SER A 396 16.94 11.45 29.79
CA SER A 396 16.48 11.03 31.11
C SER A 396 16.51 9.51 31.29
N ALA A 397 16.18 8.74 30.26
CA ALA A 397 16.20 7.27 30.28
C ALA A 397 17.64 6.73 30.28
N GLU A 398 18.57 7.37 29.57
CA GLU A 398 19.99 7.01 29.57
C GLU A 398 20.70 7.42 30.90
N ALA A 399 20.34 8.56 31.45
CA ALA A 399 20.81 8.97 32.79
C ALA A 399 20.36 7.99 33.86
N LEU A 400 19.10 7.58 33.85
CA LEU A 400 18.56 6.54 34.74
C LEU A 400 19.23 5.18 34.55
N ARG A 401 19.49 4.76 33.29
CA ARG A 401 20.24 3.50 33.04
C ARG A 401 21.67 3.55 33.56
N ARG A 402 22.36 4.67 33.42
CA ARG A 402 23.72 4.86 33.97
C ARG A 402 23.72 4.91 35.47
N GLU A 403 22.67 5.43 36.10
CA GLU A 403 22.53 5.52 37.57
C GLU A 403 22.19 4.16 38.21
N PHE A 404 21.48 3.26 37.50
CA PHE A 404 21.05 1.97 38.03
C PHE A 404 21.91 0.77 37.59
N PHE A 405 22.71 0.89 36.51
CA PHE A 405 23.48 -0.21 35.92
C PHE A 405 24.96 0.17 35.66
N GLY A 406 25.41 1.34 36.09
CA GLY A 406 26.79 1.82 35.94
C GLY A 406 27.73 1.37 37.07
#